data_0d66f9a0e6ebe027eb17d39e75470f5a
#
_entry.id   0d66f9a0e6ebe027eb17d39e75470f5a
#
_cell.length_a   1.000
_cell.length_b   1.000
_cell.length_c   1.000
_cell.angle_alpha   90.00
_cell.angle_beta   90.00
_cell.angle_gamma   90.00
#
_symmetry.space_group_name_H-M   'P 1'
#
loop_
_entity.id
_entity.type
_entity.pdbx_description
1 polymer ?
#
loop_
_entity_poly.entity_id
_entity_poly.type
_entity_poly.pdbx_seq_one_letter_code
_entity_poly.pdbx_strand_id
1 'polypeptide(L)'
;MGLPRSSFYYQPKADGPAGLKWEADLRDRMESICLEFPGYGYRRVTRRLQREGWRVNHKKVLRLMRENDLLCRVKRRWTRTTDSDHPYLVYPNILRDLEISHLNQVWLADITYIRILTGFVYLGAVLDAYSRKVVGYAISSRIDTTLTLRALHMAIARRHPEPGCIHHSDQGVQYASHEYVQELKQHGFRISMSRRGNVYDNAMMESLIKTLKCEEVYLWEYRTLADVEDRLPYF
;
A
#
# COMPACT_ATOMS: atom_id res chain seq x y z
N MET A 1 20.22 37.06 19.97
CA MET A 1 19.63 35.71 20.08
C MET A 1 18.69 35.72 21.27
N GLY A 2 17.37 35.68 20.99
CA GLY A 2 16.35 35.76 22.06
C GLY A 2 15.88 34.40 22.52
N LEU A 3 16.70 33.66 23.25
CA LEU A 3 16.24 32.46 23.93
C LEU A 3 15.40 32.85 25.16
N PRO A 4 14.22 32.23 25.36
CA PRO A 4 13.41 32.47 26.55
C PRO A 4 14.21 32.12 27.80
N ARG A 5 14.05 32.93 28.88
CA ARG A 5 14.74 32.73 30.19
C ARG A 5 14.56 31.31 30.73
N SER A 6 13.38 30.70 30.53
CA SER A 6 13.07 29.31 30.91
C SER A 6 13.95 28.28 30.20
N SER A 7 14.37 28.52 28.96
CA SER A 7 15.25 27.61 28.20
C SER A 7 16.71 27.70 28.68
N PHE A 8 17.14 28.86 29.20
CA PHE A 8 18.49 29.07 29.71
C PHE A 8 18.72 28.34 31.06
N TYR A 9 17.69 28.28 31.91
CA TYR A 9 17.77 27.62 33.21
C TYR A 9 17.23 26.19 33.21
N TYR A 10 16.87 25.62 32.04
CA TYR A 10 16.40 24.26 31.95
C TYR A 10 17.54 23.27 32.23
N GLN A 11 17.51 22.65 33.38
CA GLN A 11 18.33 21.48 33.67
C GLN A 11 17.48 20.22 33.43
N PRO A 12 17.92 19.33 32.51
CA PRO A 12 17.21 18.06 32.31
C PRO A 12 17.26 17.26 33.64
N LYS A 13 16.10 16.86 34.14
CA LYS A 13 16.03 15.91 35.26
C LYS A 13 16.70 14.61 34.83
N ALA A 14 17.74 14.19 35.54
CA ALA A 14 18.31 12.86 35.35
C ALA A 14 17.22 11.82 35.62
N ASP A 15 17.00 10.91 34.67
CA ASP A 15 16.09 9.80 34.87
C ASP A 15 16.62 8.93 36.01
N GLY A 16 15.82 8.71 37.04
CA GLY A 16 16.17 7.79 38.12
C GLY A 16 16.25 6.33 37.61
N PRO A 17 16.73 5.37 38.43
CA PRO A 17 16.88 3.97 38.01
C PRO A 17 15.64 3.36 37.35
N ALA A 18 14.46 3.71 37.83
CA ALA A 18 13.17 3.28 37.23
C ALA A 18 12.94 3.86 35.81
N GLY A 19 13.36 5.09 35.55
CA GLY A 19 13.27 5.72 34.24
C GLY A 19 14.24 5.09 33.22
N LEU A 20 15.46 4.76 33.67
CA LEU A 20 16.46 4.06 32.84
C LEU A 20 16.00 2.65 32.48
N LYS A 21 15.43 1.90 33.43
CA LYS A 21 14.85 0.57 33.17
C LYS A 21 13.70 0.66 32.17
N TRP A 22 12.75 1.59 32.37
CA TRP A 22 11.64 1.78 31.44
C TRP A 22 12.10 2.13 30.02
N GLU A 23 13.15 2.93 29.87
CA GLU A 23 13.70 3.27 28.57
C GLU A 23 14.41 2.07 27.92
N ALA A 24 15.07 1.21 28.69
CA ALA A 24 15.65 -0.04 28.19
C ALA A 24 14.56 -1.00 27.70
N ASP A 25 13.52 -1.26 28.51
CA ASP A 25 12.38 -2.10 28.12
C ASP A 25 11.68 -1.55 26.86
N LEU A 26 11.58 -0.23 26.73
CA LEU A 26 11.03 0.42 25.53
C LEU A 26 11.89 0.18 24.30
N ARG A 27 13.23 0.24 24.43
CA ARG A 27 14.16 -0.03 23.31
C ARG A 27 14.05 -1.47 22.84
N ASP A 28 14.06 -2.42 23.75
CA ASP A 28 13.93 -3.86 23.43
C ASP A 28 12.61 -4.12 22.70
N ARG A 29 11.50 -3.49 23.14
CA ARG A 29 10.23 -3.63 22.46
C ARG A 29 10.23 -2.98 21.08
N MET A 30 10.85 -1.80 20.94
CA MET A 30 11.00 -1.11 19.64
C MET A 30 11.82 -1.95 18.67
N GLU A 31 12.93 -2.56 19.12
CA GLU A 31 13.75 -3.43 18.32
C GLU A 31 12.95 -4.66 17.83
N SER A 32 12.22 -5.31 18.75
CA SER A 32 11.33 -6.42 18.39
C SER A 32 10.30 -6.04 17.32
N ILE A 33 9.68 -4.86 17.45
CA ILE A 33 8.74 -4.36 16.43
C ILE A 33 9.44 -4.09 15.09
N CYS A 34 10.64 -3.53 15.11
CA CYS A 34 11.39 -3.24 13.88
C CYS A 34 11.90 -4.53 13.21
N LEU A 35 12.21 -5.59 13.97
CA LEU A 35 12.54 -6.91 13.43
C LEU A 35 11.31 -7.60 12.82
N GLU A 36 10.16 -7.53 13.49
CA GLU A 36 8.90 -8.08 13.01
C GLU A 36 8.40 -7.32 11.76
N PHE A 37 8.57 -5.98 11.75
CA PHE A 37 8.11 -5.07 10.69
C PHE A 37 9.24 -4.13 10.22
N PRO A 38 10.21 -4.61 9.42
CA PRO A 38 11.38 -3.81 9.02
C PRO A 38 11.05 -2.54 8.22
N GLY A 39 9.85 -2.49 7.61
CA GLY A 39 9.33 -1.32 6.88
C GLY A 39 8.67 -0.24 7.75
N TYR A 40 8.56 -0.46 9.07
CA TYR A 40 7.90 0.51 9.94
C TYR A 40 8.79 1.72 10.24
N GLY A 41 8.31 2.91 9.83
CA GLY A 41 8.89 4.16 10.31
C GLY A 41 8.39 4.52 11.71
N TYR A 42 9.03 5.50 12.34
CA TYR A 42 8.76 5.91 13.72
C TYR A 42 7.28 6.15 14.06
N ARG A 43 6.47 6.64 13.12
CA ARG A 43 5.03 6.87 13.34
C ARG A 43 4.26 5.57 13.56
N ARG A 44 4.57 4.52 12.79
CA ARG A 44 3.93 3.20 12.92
C ARG A 44 4.42 2.48 14.17
N VAL A 45 5.72 2.52 14.44
CA VAL A 45 6.30 2.00 15.69
C VAL A 45 5.64 2.67 16.89
N THR A 46 5.45 4.00 16.88
CA THR A 46 4.76 4.72 17.95
C THR A 46 3.32 4.21 18.13
N ARG A 47 2.57 4.04 17.04
CA ARG A 47 1.19 3.54 17.10
C ARG A 47 1.11 2.10 17.60
N ARG A 48 2.04 1.24 17.21
CA ARG A 48 2.10 -0.13 17.71
C ARG A 48 2.35 -0.14 19.22
N LEU A 49 3.36 0.57 19.69
CA LEU A 49 3.64 0.74 21.12
C LEU A 49 2.43 1.26 21.90
N GLN A 50 1.73 2.28 21.39
CA GLN A 50 0.53 2.83 22.04
C GLN A 50 -0.61 1.80 22.14
N ARG A 51 -0.81 0.95 21.11
CA ARG A 51 -1.78 -0.15 21.14
C ARG A 51 -1.42 -1.23 22.17
N GLU A 52 -0.14 -1.39 22.46
CA GLU A 52 0.37 -2.30 23.49
C GLU A 52 0.40 -1.66 24.90
N GLY A 53 -0.15 -0.43 25.05
CA GLY A 53 -0.27 0.26 26.32
C GLY A 53 0.90 1.16 26.71
N TRP A 54 1.94 1.30 25.86
CA TRP A 54 3.05 2.20 26.14
C TRP A 54 2.64 3.66 26.01
N ARG A 55 2.86 4.45 27.06
CA ARG A 55 2.64 5.91 27.04
C ARG A 55 3.85 6.64 26.47
N VAL A 56 3.99 6.63 25.14
CA VAL A 56 5.13 7.22 24.43
C VAL A 56 4.70 8.30 23.43
N ASN A 57 5.56 9.32 23.29
CA ASN A 57 5.43 10.35 22.27
C ASN A 57 6.29 9.97 21.05
N HIS A 58 5.77 10.26 19.85
CA HIS A 58 6.47 10.00 18.59
C HIS A 58 7.86 10.67 18.50
N LYS A 59 8.08 11.81 19.15
CA LYS A 59 9.39 12.48 19.21
C LYS A 59 10.42 11.63 19.97
N LYS A 60 10.01 11.02 21.11
CA LYS A 60 10.89 10.13 21.87
C LYS A 60 11.20 8.87 21.08
N VAL A 61 10.18 8.26 20.43
CA VAL A 61 10.37 7.08 19.58
C VAL A 61 11.32 7.39 18.42
N LEU A 62 11.15 8.53 17.73
CA LEU A 62 12.06 8.94 16.65
C LEU A 62 13.51 9.12 17.14
N ARG A 63 13.70 9.74 18.30
CA ARG A 63 15.04 9.91 18.89
C ARG A 63 15.69 8.56 19.16
N LEU A 64 15.00 7.67 19.86
CA LEU A 64 15.51 6.34 20.17
C LEU A 64 15.78 5.50 18.93
N MET A 65 14.92 5.55 17.89
CA MET A 65 15.16 4.87 16.62
C MET A 65 16.43 5.39 15.92
N ARG A 66 16.73 6.68 16.02
CA ARG A 66 17.98 7.24 15.46
C ARG A 66 19.20 6.80 16.24
N GLU A 67 19.15 6.88 17.57
CA GLU A 67 20.25 6.51 18.46
C GLU A 67 20.63 5.02 18.36
N ASN A 68 19.66 4.15 18.04
CA ASN A 68 19.86 2.70 17.95
C ASN A 68 19.89 2.17 16.50
N ASP A 69 20.00 3.03 15.49
CA ASP A 69 20.02 2.69 14.04
C ASP A 69 18.83 1.85 13.56
N LEU A 70 17.65 2.05 14.17
CA LEU A 70 16.39 1.35 13.85
C LEU A 70 15.57 2.05 12.76
N LEU A 71 16.11 3.08 12.11
CA LEU A 71 15.38 3.78 11.06
C LEU A 71 15.27 2.93 9.79
N CYS A 72 14.05 2.80 9.26
CA CYS A 72 13.81 2.11 8.00
C CYS A 72 14.58 2.76 6.85
N ARG A 73 15.44 1.98 6.15
CA ARG A 73 16.24 2.42 5.00
C ARG A 73 15.75 1.75 3.72
N VAL A 74 14.67 2.26 3.12
CA VAL A 74 14.12 1.72 1.87
C VAL A 74 14.73 2.43 0.66
N LYS A 75 15.36 1.68 -0.27
CA LYS A 75 15.85 2.20 -1.55
C LYS A 75 14.73 2.21 -2.59
N ARG A 76 14.44 3.39 -3.18
CA ARG A 76 13.44 3.54 -4.25
C ARG A 76 14.06 3.21 -5.61
N ARG A 77 13.37 2.38 -6.41
CA ARG A 77 13.66 2.14 -7.85
C ARG A 77 12.37 2.36 -8.64
N TRP A 78 12.48 2.96 -9.83
CA TRP A 78 11.34 3.25 -10.72
C TRP A 78 11.45 2.44 -12.00
N THR A 79 10.30 1.91 -12.48
CA THR A 79 10.14 1.28 -13.79
C THR A 79 8.74 1.63 -14.32
N ARG A 80 8.63 1.98 -15.61
CA ARG A 80 7.35 2.30 -16.27
C ARG A 80 6.68 1.01 -16.71
N THR A 81 5.40 0.80 -16.39
CA THR A 81 4.67 -0.46 -16.60
C THR A 81 3.41 -0.34 -17.46
N THR A 82 2.91 0.87 -17.74
CA THR A 82 1.65 1.08 -18.42
C THR A 82 1.87 1.47 -19.88
N ASP A 83 1.30 0.70 -20.81
CA ASP A 83 1.12 1.06 -22.20
C ASP A 83 -0.31 1.58 -22.39
N SER A 84 -0.44 2.89 -22.65
CA SER A 84 -1.72 3.57 -22.87
C SER A 84 -1.92 3.95 -24.34
N ASP A 85 -1.06 3.45 -25.26
CA ASP A 85 -1.16 3.74 -26.68
C ASP A 85 -1.76 2.53 -27.41
N HIS A 86 -3.08 2.46 -27.40
CA HIS A 86 -3.86 1.34 -27.95
C HIS A 86 -5.17 1.84 -28.58
N PRO A 87 -5.76 1.10 -29.55
CA PRO A 87 -6.96 1.48 -30.30
C PRO A 87 -8.29 1.22 -29.53
N TYR A 88 -8.24 0.71 -28.29
CA TYR A 88 -9.45 0.39 -27.53
C TYR A 88 -10.18 1.63 -27.02
N LEU A 89 -11.50 1.48 -26.78
CA LEU A 89 -12.34 2.53 -26.23
C LEU A 89 -11.88 2.92 -24.81
N VAL A 90 -11.70 4.22 -24.61
CA VAL A 90 -11.39 4.80 -23.29
C VAL A 90 -12.68 5.33 -22.67
N TYR A 91 -12.93 4.96 -21.42
CA TYR A 91 -14.11 5.37 -20.67
C TYR A 91 -13.84 6.67 -19.86
N PRO A 92 -14.86 7.54 -19.69
CA PRO A 92 -14.70 8.77 -18.94
C PRO A 92 -14.43 8.50 -17.45
N ASN A 93 -13.70 9.41 -16.79
CA ASN A 93 -13.56 9.39 -15.33
C ASN A 93 -14.86 9.89 -14.69
N ILE A 94 -15.59 9.00 -14.03
CA ILE A 94 -16.85 9.30 -13.33
C ILE A 94 -16.68 9.38 -11.81
N LEU A 95 -15.44 9.39 -11.29
CA LEU A 95 -15.17 9.50 -9.85
C LEU A 95 -14.95 10.93 -9.38
N ARG A 96 -14.78 11.89 -10.29
CA ARG A 96 -14.25 13.22 -9.98
C ARG A 96 -14.98 13.93 -8.82
N ASP A 97 -16.30 13.86 -8.80
CA ASP A 97 -17.14 14.55 -7.84
C ASP A 97 -18.00 13.55 -7.01
N LEU A 98 -17.57 12.28 -6.99
CA LEU A 98 -18.28 11.21 -6.30
C LEU A 98 -17.80 11.10 -4.84
N GLU A 99 -18.73 11.24 -3.92
CA GLU A 99 -18.49 10.88 -2.50
C GLU A 99 -18.63 9.36 -2.33
N ILE A 100 -17.55 8.75 -1.81
CA ILE A 100 -17.50 7.31 -1.54
C ILE A 100 -18.05 7.08 -0.14
N SER A 101 -19.25 6.52 -0.04
CA SER A 101 -20.04 6.43 1.20
C SER A 101 -20.30 5.02 1.71
N HIS A 102 -20.13 3.98 0.86
CA HIS A 102 -20.44 2.59 1.24
C HIS A 102 -19.54 1.56 0.55
N LEU A 103 -19.59 0.33 1.06
CA LEU A 103 -18.86 -0.81 0.50
C LEU A 103 -19.31 -1.14 -0.92
N ASN A 104 -18.38 -1.59 -1.74
CA ASN A 104 -18.61 -1.99 -3.13
C ASN A 104 -19.22 -0.89 -4.03
N GLN A 105 -19.15 0.38 -3.63
CA GLN A 105 -19.54 1.51 -4.47
C GLN A 105 -18.52 1.75 -5.57
N VAL A 106 -17.23 1.70 -5.23
CA VAL A 106 -16.12 1.92 -6.15
C VAL A 106 -15.02 0.89 -5.88
N TRP A 107 -14.62 0.18 -6.92
CA TRP A 107 -13.44 -0.66 -6.94
C TRP A 107 -12.36 -0.02 -7.80
N LEU A 108 -11.17 0.09 -7.24
CA LEU A 108 -9.98 0.62 -7.92
C LEU A 108 -9.08 -0.55 -8.32
N ALA A 109 -8.60 -0.55 -9.55
CA ALA A 109 -7.72 -1.61 -10.05
C ALA A 109 -6.41 -1.03 -10.60
N ASP A 110 -5.32 -1.76 -10.39
CA ASP A 110 -4.02 -1.41 -10.93
C ASP A 110 -3.12 -2.66 -11.00
N ILE A 111 -2.09 -2.58 -11.84
CA ILE A 111 -1.04 -3.61 -11.97
C ILE A 111 0.27 -3.05 -11.48
N THR A 112 0.98 -3.83 -10.67
CA THR A 112 2.35 -3.52 -10.30
C THR A 112 3.27 -4.69 -10.56
N TYR A 113 4.57 -4.42 -10.66
CA TYR A 113 5.60 -5.46 -10.79
C TYR A 113 6.33 -5.67 -9.47
N ILE A 114 6.73 -6.90 -9.25
CA ILE A 114 7.58 -7.36 -8.15
C ILE A 114 8.83 -7.96 -8.76
N ARG A 115 10.00 -7.49 -8.32
CA ARG A 115 11.27 -8.03 -8.80
C ARG A 115 11.56 -9.36 -8.12
N ILE A 116 11.90 -10.37 -8.93
CA ILE A 116 12.45 -11.64 -8.50
C ILE A 116 13.89 -11.79 -9.01
N LEU A 117 14.61 -12.81 -8.60
CA LEU A 117 16.00 -13.01 -8.96
C LEU A 117 16.21 -13.07 -10.50
N THR A 118 15.30 -13.74 -11.21
CA THR A 118 15.39 -13.98 -12.66
C THR A 118 14.60 -12.99 -13.52
N GLY A 119 14.00 -11.94 -12.94
CA GLY A 119 13.20 -10.97 -13.70
C GLY A 119 12.12 -10.28 -12.89
N PHE A 120 10.89 -10.32 -13.40
CA PHE A 120 9.73 -9.69 -12.75
C PHE A 120 8.52 -10.63 -12.76
N VAL A 121 7.70 -10.51 -11.73
CA VAL A 121 6.33 -11.00 -11.71
C VAL A 121 5.39 -9.82 -11.54
N TYR A 122 4.15 -9.99 -11.96
CA TYR A 122 3.14 -8.95 -11.99
C TYR A 122 2.03 -9.27 -11.02
N LEU A 123 1.61 -8.27 -10.28
CA LEU A 123 0.46 -8.32 -9.37
C LEU A 123 -0.63 -7.41 -9.93
N GLY A 124 -1.76 -7.99 -10.31
CA GLY A 124 -3.01 -7.25 -10.51
C GLY A 124 -3.80 -7.25 -9.21
N ALA A 125 -4.29 -6.10 -8.78
CA ALA A 125 -5.05 -5.96 -7.55
C ALA A 125 -6.30 -5.12 -7.72
N VAL A 126 -7.36 -5.46 -6.98
CA VAL A 126 -8.62 -4.73 -6.90
C VAL A 126 -8.85 -4.32 -5.45
N LEU A 127 -9.03 -3.03 -5.23
CA LEU A 127 -9.23 -2.38 -3.92
C LEU A 127 -10.65 -1.83 -3.82
N ASP A 128 -11.36 -2.16 -2.76
CA ASP A 128 -12.59 -1.45 -2.42
C ASP A 128 -12.24 -0.07 -1.80
N ALA A 129 -12.65 0.99 -2.46
CA ALA A 129 -12.22 2.35 -2.12
C ALA A 129 -12.77 2.83 -0.76
N TYR A 130 -13.93 2.33 -0.34
CA TYR A 130 -14.52 2.66 0.96
C TYR A 130 -13.79 1.99 2.12
N SER A 131 -13.67 0.66 2.09
CA SER A 131 -13.03 -0.10 3.18
C SER A 131 -11.51 -0.08 3.14
N ARG A 132 -10.91 0.33 2.02
CA ARG A 132 -9.46 0.25 1.77
C ARG A 132 -8.91 -1.19 1.82
N LYS A 133 -9.75 -2.20 1.60
CA LYS A 133 -9.36 -3.60 1.56
C LYS A 133 -9.13 -4.07 0.12
N VAL A 134 -8.09 -4.87 -0.08
CA VAL A 134 -7.88 -5.63 -1.31
C VAL A 134 -8.95 -6.71 -1.37
N VAL A 135 -9.85 -6.61 -2.34
CA VAL A 135 -10.98 -7.55 -2.51
C VAL A 135 -10.64 -8.67 -3.49
N GLY A 136 -9.73 -8.41 -4.42
CA GLY A 136 -9.22 -9.42 -5.34
C GLY A 136 -7.80 -9.11 -5.78
N TYR A 137 -7.03 -10.16 -6.07
CA TYR A 137 -5.69 -10.04 -6.62
C TYR A 137 -5.32 -11.28 -7.43
N ALA A 138 -4.34 -11.14 -8.31
CA ALA A 138 -3.72 -12.25 -9.01
C ALA A 138 -2.24 -11.97 -9.23
N ILE A 139 -1.43 -13.02 -9.27
CA ILE A 139 0.00 -12.94 -9.54
C ILE A 139 0.29 -13.74 -10.80
N SER A 140 1.17 -13.25 -11.65
CA SER A 140 1.58 -13.92 -12.89
C SER A 140 2.98 -13.51 -13.32
N SER A 141 3.65 -14.37 -14.05
CA SER A 141 4.88 -14.05 -14.77
C SER A 141 4.65 -13.21 -16.03
N ARG A 142 3.38 -13.02 -16.46
CA ARG A 142 2.99 -12.24 -17.62
C ARG A 142 2.06 -11.11 -17.26
N ILE A 143 2.22 -9.99 -17.97
CA ILE A 143 1.32 -8.84 -17.87
C ILE A 143 0.32 -8.89 -19.04
N ASP A 144 -0.79 -9.56 -18.84
CA ASP A 144 -1.84 -9.77 -19.84
C ASP A 144 -3.24 -9.54 -19.25
N THR A 145 -4.27 -9.61 -20.09
CA THR A 145 -5.67 -9.48 -19.67
C THR A 145 -6.08 -10.59 -18.71
N THR A 146 -5.51 -11.79 -18.82
CA THR A 146 -5.80 -12.92 -17.93
C THR A 146 -5.44 -12.59 -16.48
N LEU A 147 -4.34 -11.86 -16.25
CA LEU A 147 -3.95 -11.41 -14.90
C LEU A 147 -5.04 -10.53 -14.27
N THR A 148 -5.53 -9.54 -15.02
CA THR A 148 -6.56 -8.60 -14.52
C THR A 148 -7.91 -9.29 -14.34
N LEU A 149 -8.30 -10.19 -15.25
CA LEU A 149 -9.51 -10.99 -15.14
C LEU A 149 -9.50 -11.89 -13.90
N ARG A 150 -8.39 -12.58 -13.61
CA ARG A 150 -8.26 -13.41 -12.41
C ARG A 150 -8.43 -12.59 -11.14
N ALA A 151 -7.86 -11.37 -11.08
CA ALA A 151 -8.03 -10.46 -9.95
C ALA A 151 -9.50 -10.00 -9.81
N LEU A 152 -10.15 -9.67 -10.92
CA LEU A 152 -11.55 -9.27 -10.97
C LEU A 152 -12.48 -10.42 -10.52
N HIS A 153 -12.30 -11.62 -11.06
CA HIS A 153 -13.11 -12.80 -10.70
C HIS A 153 -12.99 -13.12 -9.20
N MET A 154 -11.78 -13.05 -8.63
CA MET A 154 -11.60 -13.21 -7.18
C MET A 154 -12.38 -12.16 -6.39
N ALA A 155 -12.34 -10.89 -6.84
CA ALA A 155 -13.06 -9.79 -6.19
C ALA A 155 -14.58 -10.02 -6.23
N ILE A 156 -15.12 -10.38 -7.40
CA ILE A 156 -16.55 -10.68 -7.59
C ILE A 156 -16.97 -11.86 -6.71
N ALA A 157 -16.23 -12.96 -6.73
CA ALA A 157 -16.54 -14.15 -5.94
C ALA A 157 -16.50 -13.91 -4.42
N ARG A 158 -15.67 -12.96 -3.95
CA ARG A 158 -15.57 -12.64 -2.51
C ARG A 158 -16.62 -11.63 -2.04
N ARG A 159 -17.05 -10.73 -2.91
CA ARG A 159 -17.83 -9.56 -2.52
C ARG A 159 -19.25 -9.52 -3.07
N HIS A 160 -19.52 -10.24 -4.16
CA HIS A 160 -20.82 -10.26 -4.84
C HIS A 160 -21.42 -8.84 -4.99
N PRO A 161 -20.74 -7.90 -5.69
CA PRO A 161 -21.17 -6.52 -5.76
C PRO A 161 -22.51 -6.43 -6.49
N GLU A 162 -23.38 -5.55 -6.00
CA GLU A 162 -24.63 -5.22 -6.71
C GLU A 162 -24.34 -4.51 -8.03
N PRO A 163 -25.21 -4.67 -9.04
CA PRO A 163 -25.11 -3.90 -10.28
C PRO A 163 -25.04 -2.40 -10.02
N GLY A 164 -24.13 -1.72 -10.74
CA GLY A 164 -23.87 -0.29 -10.53
C GLY A 164 -22.58 0.02 -9.78
N CYS A 165 -21.90 -0.98 -9.21
CA CYS A 165 -20.54 -0.82 -8.70
C CYS A 165 -19.63 -0.20 -9.79
N ILE A 166 -18.85 0.83 -9.44
CA ILE A 166 -17.93 1.48 -10.37
C ILE A 166 -16.59 0.76 -10.32
N HIS A 167 -16.14 0.28 -11.48
CA HIS A 167 -14.77 -0.22 -11.64
C HIS A 167 -13.91 0.87 -12.26
N HIS A 168 -12.89 1.33 -11.55
CA HIS A 168 -11.97 2.37 -12.00
C HIS A 168 -10.53 1.84 -12.13
N SER A 169 -9.91 2.10 -13.27
CA SER A 169 -8.54 1.69 -13.58
C SER A 169 -7.78 2.80 -14.32
N ASP A 170 -6.51 2.58 -14.59
CA ASP A 170 -5.80 3.35 -15.59
C ASP A 170 -6.27 2.99 -17.02
N GLN A 171 -5.69 3.67 -18.04
CA GLN A 171 -5.96 3.39 -19.46
C GLN A 171 -5.01 2.30 -20.01
N GLY A 172 -4.58 1.36 -19.19
CA GLY A 172 -3.73 0.26 -19.66
C GLY A 172 -4.49 -0.70 -20.59
N VAL A 173 -3.78 -1.23 -21.60
CA VAL A 173 -4.33 -2.14 -22.62
C VAL A 173 -5.10 -3.32 -22.00
N GLN A 174 -4.68 -3.81 -20.83
CA GLN A 174 -5.30 -4.94 -20.12
C GLN A 174 -6.72 -4.60 -19.64
N TYR A 175 -6.93 -3.36 -19.16
CA TYR A 175 -8.23 -2.88 -18.69
C TYR A 175 -9.15 -2.41 -19.81
N ALA A 176 -8.58 -1.93 -20.93
CA ALA A 176 -9.32 -1.47 -22.09
C ALA A 176 -9.68 -2.61 -23.07
N SER A 177 -9.15 -3.83 -22.87
CA SER A 177 -9.41 -4.97 -23.75
C SER A 177 -10.89 -5.32 -23.82
N HIS A 178 -11.35 -5.81 -24.98
CA HIS A 178 -12.76 -6.21 -25.17
C HIS A 178 -13.21 -7.26 -24.17
N GLU A 179 -12.36 -8.23 -23.88
CA GLU A 179 -12.63 -9.32 -22.94
C GLU A 179 -12.88 -8.78 -21.53
N TYR A 180 -12.01 -7.91 -21.03
CA TYR A 180 -12.13 -7.32 -19.70
C TYR A 180 -13.37 -6.41 -19.56
N VAL A 181 -13.60 -5.58 -20.58
CA VAL A 181 -14.77 -4.69 -20.65
C VAL A 181 -16.06 -5.48 -20.72
N GLN A 182 -16.09 -6.58 -21.49
CA GLN A 182 -17.26 -7.45 -21.58
C GLN A 182 -17.58 -8.08 -20.23
N GLU A 183 -16.58 -8.58 -19.52
CA GLU A 183 -16.72 -9.16 -18.18
C GLU A 183 -17.32 -8.15 -17.19
N LEU A 184 -16.80 -6.92 -17.17
CA LEU A 184 -17.35 -5.85 -16.33
C LEU A 184 -18.82 -5.57 -16.64
N LYS A 185 -19.20 -5.51 -17.93
CA LYS A 185 -20.58 -5.27 -18.35
C LYS A 185 -21.52 -6.41 -17.96
N GLN A 186 -21.09 -7.67 -18.12
CA GLN A 186 -21.87 -8.85 -17.73
C GLN A 186 -22.22 -8.85 -16.24
N HIS A 187 -21.31 -8.34 -15.40
CA HIS A 187 -21.52 -8.20 -13.97
C HIS A 187 -22.14 -6.85 -13.55
N GLY A 188 -22.60 -6.04 -14.51
CA GLY A 188 -23.30 -4.79 -14.21
C GLY A 188 -22.44 -3.65 -13.69
N PHE A 189 -21.11 -3.71 -13.87
CA PHE A 189 -20.22 -2.62 -13.47
C PHE A 189 -20.36 -1.39 -14.36
N ARG A 190 -20.22 -0.23 -13.75
CA ARG A 190 -20.00 1.04 -14.45
C ARG A 190 -18.49 1.24 -14.62
N ILE A 191 -18.05 1.44 -15.85
CA ILE A 191 -16.62 1.52 -16.17
C ILE A 191 -16.15 2.96 -16.11
N SER A 192 -15.03 3.18 -15.45
CA SER A 192 -14.36 4.47 -15.28
C SER A 192 -12.87 4.31 -15.50
N MET A 193 -12.23 5.27 -16.17
CA MET A 193 -10.78 5.26 -16.38
C MET A 193 -10.15 6.58 -15.98
N SER A 194 -8.95 6.52 -15.38
CA SER A 194 -8.13 7.69 -15.08
C SER A 194 -7.79 8.46 -16.35
N ARG A 195 -7.66 9.76 -16.26
CA ARG A 195 -7.12 10.56 -17.36
C ARG A 195 -5.65 10.27 -17.57
N ARG A 196 -5.19 10.31 -18.81
CA ARG A 196 -3.77 10.08 -19.14
C ARG A 196 -2.86 11.06 -18.37
N GLY A 197 -1.91 10.51 -17.61
CA GLY A 197 -0.93 11.28 -16.85
C GLY A 197 -1.48 11.98 -15.58
N ASN A 198 -2.70 11.70 -15.15
CA ASN A 198 -3.24 12.25 -13.92
C ASN A 198 -3.11 11.26 -12.75
N VAL A 199 -2.08 11.47 -11.93
CA VAL A 199 -1.77 10.65 -10.74
C VAL A 199 -2.84 10.74 -9.63
N TYR A 200 -3.64 11.80 -9.61
CA TYR A 200 -4.66 11.97 -8.57
C TYR A 200 -5.88 11.06 -8.76
N ASP A 201 -6.15 10.67 -10.00
CA ASP A 201 -7.34 9.89 -10.32
C ASP A 201 -7.29 8.46 -9.73
N ASN A 202 -6.10 7.90 -9.43
CA ASN A 202 -5.92 6.59 -8.78
C ASN A 202 -5.03 6.62 -7.52
N ALA A 203 -4.99 7.75 -6.83
CA ALA A 203 -4.09 8.00 -5.70
C ALA A 203 -4.23 6.98 -4.54
N MET A 204 -5.43 6.41 -4.33
CA MET A 204 -5.64 5.40 -3.29
C MET A 204 -4.92 4.10 -3.63
N MET A 205 -5.00 3.66 -4.90
CA MET A 205 -4.34 2.45 -5.37
C MET A 205 -2.82 2.63 -5.40
N GLU A 206 -2.35 3.80 -5.84
CA GLU A 206 -0.92 4.15 -5.76
C GLU A 206 -0.39 4.11 -4.33
N SER A 207 -1.18 4.60 -3.36
CA SER A 207 -0.83 4.55 -1.94
C SER A 207 -0.71 3.11 -1.43
N LEU A 208 -1.66 2.23 -1.79
CA LEU A 208 -1.61 0.80 -1.47
C LEU A 208 -0.35 0.15 -2.05
N ILE A 209 -0.11 0.33 -3.35
CA ILE A 209 1.06 -0.25 -4.05
C ILE A 209 2.36 0.26 -3.43
N LYS A 210 2.43 1.54 -3.09
CA LYS A 210 3.59 2.10 -2.41
C LYS A 210 3.81 1.46 -1.04
N THR A 211 2.75 1.26 -0.27
CA THR A 211 2.81 0.60 1.04
C THR A 211 3.30 -0.84 0.88
N LEU A 212 2.70 -1.61 -0.02
CA LEU A 212 3.13 -2.97 -0.36
C LEU A 212 4.61 -3.03 -0.74
N LYS A 213 5.06 -2.14 -1.64
CA LYS A 213 6.47 -2.11 -2.06
C LYS A 213 7.41 -1.77 -0.92
N CYS A 214 7.05 -0.82 -0.07
CA CYS A 214 7.92 -0.36 1.02
C CYS A 214 7.96 -1.31 2.22
N GLU A 215 6.88 -2.03 2.49
CA GLU A 215 6.72 -2.82 3.72
C GLU A 215 6.88 -4.30 3.49
N GLU A 216 6.82 -4.75 2.25
CA GLU A 216 6.99 -6.14 1.88
C GLU A 216 8.03 -6.28 0.76
N VAL A 217 7.76 -5.78 -0.46
CA VAL A 217 8.55 -6.13 -1.65
C VAL A 217 10.02 -5.71 -1.57
N TYR A 218 10.33 -4.53 -0.99
CA TYR A 218 11.72 -4.04 -0.92
C TYR A 218 12.50 -4.56 0.29
N LEU A 219 11.84 -5.26 1.19
CA LEU A 219 12.45 -5.82 2.39
C LEU A 219 12.90 -7.27 2.19
N TRP A 220 12.35 -7.93 1.16
CA TRP A 220 12.61 -9.34 0.89
C TRP A 220 13.25 -9.55 -0.47
N GLU A 221 14.06 -10.59 -0.56
CA GLU A 221 14.68 -11.02 -1.79
C GLU A 221 13.90 -12.23 -2.34
N TYR A 222 12.92 -11.95 -3.20
CA TYR A 222 12.17 -12.99 -3.88
C TYR A 222 13.02 -13.65 -4.96
N ARG A 223 13.10 -14.96 -4.96
CA ARG A 223 13.86 -15.73 -5.94
C ARG A 223 12.98 -16.21 -7.11
N THR A 224 11.76 -16.64 -6.77
CA THR A 224 10.81 -17.27 -7.70
C THR A 224 9.42 -16.65 -7.62
N LEU A 225 8.55 -17.02 -8.58
CA LEU A 225 7.12 -16.71 -8.53
C LEU A 225 6.47 -17.32 -7.28
N ALA A 226 6.82 -18.57 -6.94
CA ALA A 226 6.28 -19.27 -5.79
C ALA A 226 6.54 -18.52 -4.48
N ASP A 227 7.73 -17.95 -4.29
CA ASP A 227 8.06 -17.16 -3.09
C ASP A 227 7.11 -15.95 -2.93
N VAL A 228 6.71 -15.35 -4.06
CA VAL A 228 5.77 -14.22 -4.05
C VAL A 228 4.34 -14.71 -3.76
N GLU A 229 3.93 -15.82 -4.36
CA GLU A 229 2.60 -16.42 -4.15
C GLU A 229 2.40 -16.90 -2.72
N ASP A 230 3.43 -17.47 -2.10
CA ASP A 230 3.37 -17.95 -0.71
C ASP A 230 3.32 -16.80 0.29
N ARG A 231 4.03 -15.71 0.02
CA ARG A 231 4.25 -14.66 1.01
C ARG A 231 3.26 -13.50 0.91
N LEU A 232 2.93 -13.07 -0.31
CA LEU A 232 2.12 -11.88 -0.53
C LEU A 232 0.71 -11.93 0.08
N PRO A 233 0.03 -13.10 0.17
CA PRO A 233 -1.30 -13.21 0.79
C PRO A 233 -1.36 -12.82 2.27
N TYR A 234 -0.22 -12.83 2.97
CA TYR A 234 -0.15 -12.48 4.40
C TYR A 234 0.01 -10.97 4.65
N PHE A 235 0.30 -10.20 3.60
CA PHE A 235 0.39 -8.74 3.67
C PHE A 235 -1.00 -8.10 3.63
#